data_9ded28707f1cd8d16ac8da928ed045b9
#
_entry.id   9ded28707f1cd8d16ac8da928ed045b9
#
_cell.length_a   1.000
_cell.length_b   1.000
_cell.length_c   1.000
_cell.angle_alpha   90.00
_cell.angle_beta   90.00
_cell.angle_gamma   90.00
#
_symmetry.space_group_name_H-M   'P 1'
#
loop_
_entity.id
_entity.type
_entity.pdbx_description
1 polymer ?
#
loop_
_entity_poly.entity_id
_entity_poly.type
_entity_poly.pdbx_seq_one_letter_code
_entity_poly.pdbx_strand_id
1 'polypeptide(L)'
;INGDPKKPADQPRNITIQNSFIGQGLQPHSCGGLIQTTINNGVTLYRNLYIDNKTRNPKVKGLNQFVNNVLYNWGNGGAYIMGDTEQKSDADIRNNYFIVGTTDNYDGKKLGATAPFTRYNEHFSAYLSGNFYDNKDGVLNGRELERADCMKKSVVAGEEIITSPTFLERPSDIHPEIKGLMTAQEAYEWIVDNGGASLPARDG
;
A
#
# COMPACT_ATOMS: atom_id res chain seq x y z
N ILE A 1 -4.85 9.55 -8.60
CA ILE A 1 -6.04 9.03 -9.30
C ILE A 1 -7.23 9.27 -8.40
N ASN A 2 -8.09 10.18 -8.78
CA ASN A 2 -9.21 10.60 -7.96
C ASN A 2 -10.47 10.76 -8.81
N GLY A 3 -11.51 10.02 -8.46
CA GLY A 3 -12.85 10.17 -9.01
C GLY A 3 -13.77 10.91 -8.04
N ASP A 4 -14.77 11.59 -8.55
CA ASP A 4 -15.83 12.19 -7.74
C ASP A 4 -16.93 11.14 -7.48
N PRO A 5 -17.13 10.67 -6.24
CA PRO A 5 -18.13 9.65 -5.94
C PRO A 5 -19.57 10.09 -6.29
N LYS A 6 -19.81 11.39 -6.47
CA LYS A 6 -21.09 11.94 -6.89
C LYS A 6 -21.31 11.90 -8.40
N LYS A 7 -20.28 11.53 -9.16
CA LYS A 7 -20.30 11.45 -10.62
C LYS A 7 -19.86 10.08 -11.11
N PRO A 8 -20.71 9.06 -11.07
CA PRO A 8 -20.33 7.69 -11.42
C PRO A 8 -19.77 7.54 -12.85
N ALA A 9 -20.18 8.38 -13.79
CA ALA A 9 -19.68 8.36 -15.16
C ALA A 9 -18.23 8.81 -15.29
N ASP A 10 -17.76 9.66 -14.37
CA ASP A 10 -16.42 10.27 -14.40
C ASP A 10 -15.42 9.50 -13.53
N GLN A 11 -15.74 8.27 -13.12
CA GLN A 11 -14.86 7.48 -12.28
C GLN A 11 -13.70 6.91 -13.09
N PRO A 12 -12.45 7.03 -12.58
CA PRO A 12 -11.31 6.34 -13.17
C PRO A 12 -11.50 4.82 -13.03
N ARG A 13 -11.23 4.08 -14.09
CA ARG A 13 -11.40 2.63 -14.14
C ARG A 13 -10.37 1.98 -15.06
N ASN A 14 -10.10 0.71 -14.81
CA ASN A 14 -9.20 -0.11 -15.62
C ASN A 14 -7.82 0.56 -15.80
N ILE A 15 -7.27 1.11 -14.71
CA ILE A 15 -5.97 1.74 -14.70
C ILE A 15 -4.97 0.79 -14.08
N THR A 16 -3.85 0.60 -14.76
CA THR A 16 -2.70 -0.11 -14.21
C THR A 16 -1.51 0.84 -14.16
N ILE A 17 -0.86 0.92 -12.99
CA ILE A 17 0.45 1.55 -12.82
C ILE A 17 1.39 0.42 -12.42
N GLN A 18 2.43 0.22 -13.23
CA GLN A 18 3.37 -0.88 -12.99
C GLN A 18 4.80 -0.48 -13.27
N ASN A 19 5.74 -1.21 -12.66
CA ASN A 19 7.19 -1.13 -12.88
C ASN A 19 7.75 0.30 -12.71
N SER A 20 7.12 1.10 -11.84
CA SER A 20 7.39 2.53 -11.69
C SER A 20 7.99 2.85 -10.34
N PHE A 21 8.84 3.89 -10.29
CA PHE A 21 9.30 4.48 -9.04
C PHE A 21 8.39 5.67 -8.69
N ILE A 22 7.85 5.63 -7.47
CA ILE A 22 6.95 6.64 -6.91
C ILE A 22 7.60 7.11 -5.61
N GLY A 23 8.37 8.16 -5.69
CA GLY A 23 9.20 8.54 -4.56
C GLY A 23 9.49 10.02 -4.42
N GLN A 24 10.15 10.34 -3.30
CA GLN A 24 10.66 11.66 -2.98
C GLN A 24 9.60 12.76 -3.07
N GLY A 25 8.40 12.46 -2.55
CA GLY A 25 7.31 13.44 -2.51
C GLY A 25 7.76 14.73 -1.80
N LEU A 26 7.46 15.88 -2.39
CA LEU A 26 7.91 17.17 -1.89
C LEU A 26 7.15 17.61 -0.63
N GLN A 27 7.87 18.30 0.25
CA GLN A 27 7.34 18.90 1.47
C GLN A 27 6.42 20.11 1.19
N PRO A 28 5.49 20.42 2.08
CA PRO A 28 5.20 19.76 3.37
C PRO A 28 4.30 18.51 3.26
N HIS A 29 3.75 18.19 2.09
CA HIS A 29 2.73 17.16 1.89
C HIS A 29 3.27 16.00 1.04
N SER A 30 4.36 15.40 1.50
CA SER A 30 5.01 14.27 0.83
C SER A 30 4.15 13.00 0.89
N CYS A 31 3.43 12.71 -0.17
CA CYS A 31 2.55 11.55 -0.30
C CYS A 31 2.89 10.75 -1.56
N GLY A 32 2.92 9.43 -1.46
CA GLY A 32 3.11 8.53 -2.59
C GLY A 32 1.90 8.49 -3.54
N GLY A 33 0.68 8.60 -3.01
CA GLY A 33 -0.51 8.66 -3.87
C GLY A 33 -1.85 8.59 -3.15
N LEU A 34 -2.87 9.05 -3.83
CA LEU A 34 -4.26 8.84 -3.47
C LEU A 34 -4.98 8.12 -4.62
N ILE A 35 -5.52 6.96 -4.30
CA ILE A 35 -6.42 6.20 -5.17
C ILE A 35 -7.82 6.33 -4.60
N GLN A 36 -8.69 6.98 -5.32
CA GLN A 36 -10.09 7.15 -4.91
C GLN A 36 -10.99 6.84 -6.10
N THR A 37 -11.63 5.68 -6.02
CA THR A 37 -12.56 5.17 -7.03
C THR A 37 -13.82 4.67 -6.34
N THR A 38 -14.70 4.06 -7.08
CA THR A 38 -15.82 3.28 -6.51
C THR A 38 -15.45 1.80 -6.46
N ILE A 39 -16.25 1.00 -5.78
CA ILE A 39 -16.05 -0.46 -5.67
C ILE A 39 -16.17 -1.20 -7.04
N ASN A 40 -16.69 -0.54 -8.06
CA ASN A 40 -16.84 -1.11 -9.41
C ASN A 40 -15.75 -0.65 -10.38
N ASN A 41 -14.85 0.21 -9.95
CA ASN A 41 -13.85 0.83 -10.82
C ASN A 41 -12.45 0.63 -10.25
N GLY A 42 -11.72 -0.31 -10.84
CA GLY A 42 -10.44 -0.79 -10.31
C GLY A 42 -9.23 -0.01 -10.77
N VAL A 43 -8.26 0.06 -9.86
CA VAL A 43 -6.89 0.49 -10.12
C VAL A 43 -5.94 -0.60 -9.63
N THR A 44 -5.08 -1.07 -10.50
CA THR A 44 -4.04 -2.04 -10.18
C THR A 44 -2.69 -1.33 -10.05
N LEU A 45 -2.02 -1.55 -8.93
CA LEU A 45 -0.66 -1.11 -8.65
C LEU A 45 0.20 -2.37 -8.56
N TYR A 46 1.11 -2.55 -9.53
CA TYR A 46 1.84 -3.79 -9.72
C TYR A 46 3.33 -3.56 -9.96
N ARG A 47 4.17 -4.19 -9.15
CA ARG A 47 5.62 -4.08 -9.24
C ARG A 47 6.15 -2.64 -9.24
N ASN A 48 5.65 -1.81 -8.33
CA ASN A 48 6.16 -0.46 -8.14
C ASN A 48 7.05 -0.37 -6.91
N LEU A 49 8.00 0.55 -6.93
CA LEU A 49 8.74 0.99 -5.75
C LEU A 49 8.15 2.30 -5.24
N TYR A 50 7.64 2.27 -4.01
CA TYR A 50 7.34 3.48 -3.24
C TYR A 50 8.51 3.77 -2.31
N ILE A 51 9.16 4.90 -2.49
CA ILE A 51 10.40 5.22 -1.78
C ILE A 51 10.40 6.66 -1.25
N ASP A 52 10.82 6.84 0.00
CA ASP A 52 11.01 8.16 0.63
C ASP A 52 9.79 9.07 0.62
N ASN A 53 8.59 8.51 0.66
CA ASN A 53 7.37 9.27 0.83
C ASN A 53 6.90 9.19 2.29
N LYS A 54 6.57 10.32 2.87
CA LYS A 54 6.14 10.41 4.27
C LYS A 54 4.93 9.52 4.60
N THR A 55 3.96 9.44 3.69
CA THR A 55 2.69 8.75 3.92
C THR A 55 1.98 8.43 2.62
N ARG A 56 0.86 7.71 2.72
CA ARG A 56 -0.01 7.37 1.58
C ARG A 56 0.75 6.66 0.46
N ASN A 57 1.25 5.46 0.75
CA ASN A 57 1.98 4.65 -0.23
C ASN A 57 1.22 3.37 -0.64
N PRO A 58 0.00 3.49 -1.19
CA PRO A 58 -0.88 4.65 -1.33
C PRO A 58 -1.90 4.81 -0.16
N LYS A 59 -2.77 5.84 -0.21
CA LYS A 59 -4.08 5.85 0.44
C LYS A 59 -5.12 5.40 -0.58
N VAL A 60 -5.93 4.40 -0.22
CA VAL A 60 -6.85 3.74 -1.15
C VAL A 60 -8.29 3.85 -0.68
N LYS A 61 -9.19 4.15 -1.60
CA LYS A 61 -10.65 4.06 -1.47
C LYS A 61 -11.23 3.44 -2.73
N GLY A 62 -12.21 2.56 -2.58
CA GLY A 62 -12.82 1.85 -3.69
C GLY A 62 -12.10 0.54 -4.03
N LEU A 63 -12.11 0.15 -5.30
CA LEU A 63 -11.55 -1.11 -5.77
C LEU A 63 -10.06 -0.97 -6.11
N ASN A 64 -9.21 -1.78 -5.48
CA ASN A 64 -7.76 -1.72 -5.70
C ASN A 64 -7.08 -3.09 -5.66
N GLN A 65 -6.14 -3.30 -6.57
CA GLN A 65 -5.13 -4.34 -6.42
C GLN A 65 -3.78 -3.71 -6.12
N PHE A 66 -3.13 -4.21 -5.09
CA PHE A 66 -1.81 -3.80 -4.67
C PHE A 66 -0.93 -5.03 -4.53
N VAL A 67 -0.19 -5.36 -5.58
CA VAL A 67 0.46 -6.66 -5.73
C VAL A 67 1.90 -6.51 -6.15
N ASN A 68 2.79 -7.25 -5.50
CA ASN A 68 4.23 -7.26 -5.78
C ASN A 68 4.90 -5.88 -5.74
N ASN A 69 4.41 -4.95 -4.93
CA ASN A 69 5.07 -3.67 -4.74
C ASN A 69 6.09 -3.73 -3.59
N VAL A 70 7.07 -2.87 -3.65
CA VAL A 70 8.01 -2.61 -2.55
C VAL A 70 7.75 -1.21 -2.00
N LEU A 71 7.68 -1.12 -0.68
CA LEU A 71 7.57 0.15 0.02
C LEU A 71 8.79 0.30 0.91
N TYR A 72 9.56 1.35 0.69
CA TYR A 72 10.78 1.61 1.43
C TYR A 72 10.75 2.99 2.08
N ASN A 73 11.17 3.04 3.35
CA ASN A 73 11.45 4.27 4.08
C ASN A 73 10.29 5.27 4.12
N TRP A 74 9.10 4.81 4.50
CA TRP A 74 7.96 5.70 4.71
C TRP A 74 8.00 6.39 6.09
N GLY A 75 7.27 7.49 6.23
CA GLY A 75 7.19 8.27 7.46
C GLY A 75 6.09 7.82 8.42
N ASN A 76 5.83 8.65 9.41
CA ASN A 76 4.93 8.37 10.54
C ASN A 76 3.42 8.27 10.21
N GLY A 77 3.03 8.45 8.97
CA GLY A 77 1.62 8.37 8.54
C GLY A 77 1.15 6.98 8.16
N GLY A 78 2.03 5.97 8.25
CA GLY A 78 1.79 4.62 7.75
C GLY A 78 2.11 4.45 6.27
N ALA A 79 2.39 3.23 5.84
CA ALA A 79 2.67 2.91 4.45
C ALA A 79 1.39 2.87 3.62
N TYR A 80 0.65 1.77 3.67
CA TYR A 80 -0.62 1.62 2.99
C TYR A 80 -1.78 2.07 3.90
N ILE A 81 -2.57 3.03 3.44
CA ILE A 81 -3.72 3.55 4.20
C ILE A 81 -5.01 2.97 3.64
N MET A 82 -5.72 2.24 4.50
CA MET A 82 -6.95 1.52 4.17
C MET A 82 -8.18 2.42 4.38
N GLY A 83 -8.52 3.21 3.38
CA GLY A 83 -9.74 4.00 3.31
C GLY A 83 -9.77 5.23 4.21
N ASP A 84 -9.84 5.06 5.55
CA ASP A 84 -10.06 6.15 6.50
C ASP A 84 -11.38 6.91 6.24
N THR A 85 -12.46 6.16 5.96
CA THR A 85 -13.74 6.71 5.50
C THR A 85 -14.82 5.61 5.56
N GLU A 86 -16.08 6.02 5.56
CA GLU A 86 -17.24 5.12 5.46
C GLU A 86 -17.48 4.59 4.02
N GLN A 87 -16.71 5.05 3.06
CA GLN A 87 -16.81 4.56 1.69
C GLN A 87 -16.38 3.09 1.62
N LYS A 88 -17.25 2.24 1.08
CA LYS A 88 -16.91 0.82 0.84
C LYS A 88 -15.70 0.71 -0.07
N SER A 89 -14.77 -0.14 0.33
CA SER A 89 -13.55 -0.43 -0.42
C SER A 89 -13.31 -1.93 -0.45
N ASP A 90 -12.67 -2.42 -1.52
CA ASP A 90 -12.28 -3.82 -1.67
C ASP A 90 -10.85 -3.85 -2.24
N ALA A 91 -9.94 -4.50 -1.54
CA ALA A 91 -8.55 -4.54 -1.92
C ALA A 91 -7.98 -5.97 -1.93
N ASP A 92 -7.26 -6.27 -3.01
CA ASP A 92 -6.41 -7.45 -3.15
C ASP A 92 -4.96 -7.02 -2.89
N ILE A 93 -4.43 -7.34 -1.70
CA ILE A 93 -3.11 -6.89 -1.24
C ILE A 93 -2.22 -8.11 -1.05
N ARG A 94 -1.38 -8.40 -2.05
CA ARG A 94 -0.58 -9.63 -2.06
C ARG A 94 0.89 -9.41 -2.37
N ASN A 95 1.71 -10.18 -1.65
CA ASN A 95 3.12 -10.35 -1.97
C ASN A 95 3.88 -9.01 -2.11
N ASN A 96 3.54 -8.05 -1.25
CA ASN A 96 4.25 -6.77 -1.18
C ASN A 96 5.32 -6.82 -0.09
N TYR A 97 6.39 -6.08 -0.24
CA TYR A 97 7.44 -5.99 0.75
C TYR A 97 7.49 -4.58 1.35
N PHE A 98 7.23 -4.50 2.64
CA PHE A 98 7.25 -3.28 3.44
C PHE A 98 8.56 -3.22 4.22
N ILE A 99 9.47 -2.36 3.82
CA ILE A 99 10.80 -2.23 4.41
C ILE A 99 10.91 -0.88 5.10
N VAL A 100 11.06 -0.87 6.42
CA VAL A 100 11.30 0.34 7.20
C VAL A 100 12.72 0.83 6.93
N GLY A 101 12.84 2.04 6.42
CA GLY A 101 14.14 2.62 6.12
C GLY A 101 14.93 3.01 7.37
N THR A 102 16.18 3.34 7.17
CA THR A 102 17.11 3.74 8.23
C THR A 102 16.93 5.17 8.70
N THR A 103 16.11 5.97 8.03
CA THR A 103 15.87 7.37 8.38
C THR A 103 15.06 7.48 9.66
N ASP A 104 15.66 8.03 10.72
CA ASP A 104 14.99 8.24 12.00
C ASP A 104 14.09 9.48 12.03
N ASN A 105 14.34 10.42 11.15
CA ASN A 105 13.63 11.68 11.11
C ASN A 105 13.11 11.95 9.69
N TYR A 106 11.86 12.37 9.62
CA TYR A 106 11.28 12.91 8.41
C TYR A 106 10.69 14.28 8.76
N ASP A 107 11.06 15.32 8.03
CA ASP A 107 10.64 16.70 8.38
C ASP A 107 11.11 17.18 9.77
N GLY A 108 12.27 16.74 10.25
CA GLY A 108 12.74 17.04 11.59
C GLY A 108 11.91 16.41 12.72
N LYS A 109 10.97 15.52 12.38
CA LYS A 109 10.16 14.78 13.35
C LYS A 109 10.60 13.33 13.41
N LYS A 110 10.79 12.86 14.65
CA LYS A 110 11.10 11.44 14.87
C LYS A 110 10.01 10.57 14.25
N LEU A 111 10.41 9.62 13.42
CA LEU A 111 9.50 8.61 12.90
C LEU A 111 9.02 7.74 14.07
N GLY A 112 7.72 7.72 14.27
CA GLY A 112 7.09 6.80 15.21
C GLY A 112 7.12 5.35 14.73
N ALA A 113 6.47 4.47 15.46
CA ALA A 113 6.23 3.11 15.01
C ALA A 113 5.57 3.11 13.63
N THR A 114 6.18 2.44 12.70
CA THR A 114 5.84 2.50 11.28
C THR A 114 5.01 1.28 10.89
N ALA A 115 3.74 1.30 11.26
CA ALA A 115 2.83 0.24 10.85
C ALA A 115 2.72 0.18 9.31
N PRO A 116 2.81 -1.02 8.71
CA PRO A 116 2.65 -1.18 7.27
C PRO A 116 1.24 -0.81 6.81
N PHE A 117 0.23 -1.14 7.61
CA PHE A 117 -1.18 -0.85 7.36
C PHE A 117 -1.75 0.07 8.42
N THR A 118 -2.50 1.10 8.01
CA THR A 118 -3.12 2.04 8.94
C THR A 118 -4.49 2.50 8.49
N ARG A 119 -5.26 3.06 9.45
CA ARG A 119 -6.55 3.72 9.23
C ARG A 119 -7.61 2.85 8.58
N TYR A 120 -7.54 1.58 8.86
CA TYR A 120 -8.56 0.60 8.47
C TYR A 120 -9.81 0.74 9.35
N ASN A 121 -10.93 0.30 8.81
CA ASN A 121 -12.20 0.13 9.51
C ASN A 121 -13.03 -0.96 8.80
N GLU A 122 -14.22 -1.24 9.32
CA GLU A 122 -15.12 -2.27 8.82
C GLU A 122 -15.66 -2.05 7.40
N HIS A 123 -15.56 -0.82 6.88
CA HIS A 123 -15.96 -0.50 5.50
C HIS A 123 -14.90 -0.85 4.46
N PHE A 124 -13.71 -1.24 4.91
CA PHE A 124 -12.62 -1.67 4.04
C PHE A 124 -12.50 -3.19 4.06
N SER A 125 -12.83 -3.84 2.95
CA SER A 125 -12.60 -5.27 2.77
C SER A 125 -11.22 -5.51 2.19
N ALA A 126 -10.46 -6.49 2.71
CA ALA A 126 -9.12 -6.78 2.26
C ALA A 126 -8.83 -8.29 2.22
N TYR A 127 -8.32 -8.75 1.09
CA TYR A 127 -7.58 -10.01 1.01
C TYR A 127 -6.10 -9.71 1.22
N LEU A 128 -5.51 -10.34 2.23
CA LEU A 128 -4.10 -10.17 2.59
C LEU A 128 -3.40 -11.52 2.51
N SER A 129 -2.32 -11.62 1.72
CA SER A 129 -1.54 -12.85 1.60
C SER A 129 -0.12 -12.57 1.17
N GLY A 130 0.86 -13.25 1.76
CA GLY A 130 2.26 -13.23 1.35
C GLY A 130 2.94 -11.86 1.44
N ASN A 131 2.37 -10.90 2.19
CA ASN A 131 3.01 -9.61 2.39
C ASN A 131 4.09 -9.73 3.47
N PHE A 132 5.25 -9.13 3.25
CA PHE A 132 6.37 -9.16 4.17
C PHE A 132 6.65 -7.78 4.77
N TYR A 133 7.13 -7.79 6.00
CA TYR A 133 7.55 -6.60 6.74
C TYR A 133 8.95 -6.79 7.27
N ASP A 134 9.75 -5.77 7.08
CA ASP A 134 11.11 -5.69 7.61
C ASP A 134 11.29 -4.43 8.44
N ASN A 135 12.01 -4.56 9.52
CA ASN A 135 12.33 -3.42 10.37
C ASN A 135 13.52 -2.61 9.79
N LYS A 136 13.96 -1.61 10.52
CA LYS A 136 15.05 -0.71 10.08
C LYS A 136 16.47 -1.15 10.46
N ASP A 137 16.71 -2.44 10.66
CA ASP A 137 18.04 -2.94 11.03
C ASP A 137 19.02 -3.01 9.85
N GLY A 138 18.53 -2.84 8.64
CA GLY A 138 19.34 -2.84 7.42
C GLY A 138 19.60 -4.24 6.87
N VAL A 139 18.97 -5.26 7.43
CA VAL A 139 19.05 -6.65 6.97
C VAL A 139 17.69 -7.09 6.47
N LEU A 140 17.65 -7.74 5.31
CA LEU A 140 16.41 -8.29 4.75
C LEU A 140 16.09 -9.64 5.41
N ASN A 141 15.64 -9.59 6.66
CA ASN A 141 15.27 -10.73 7.49
C ASN A 141 13.79 -10.69 7.92
N GLY A 142 12.97 -10.06 7.11
CA GLY A 142 11.57 -9.77 7.38
C GLY A 142 10.71 -10.98 7.67
N ARG A 143 9.53 -10.71 8.20
CA ARG A 143 8.49 -11.70 8.48
C ARG A 143 7.26 -11.50 7.62
N GLU A 144 6.49 -12.54 7.41
CA GLU A 144 5.17 -12.41 6.81
C GLU A 144 4.24 -11.59 7.72
N LEU A 145 3.43 -10.74 7.11
CA LEU A 145 2.39 -9.97 7.79
C LEU A 145 1.15 -10.82 7.97
N GLU A 146 0.61 -10.78 9.17
CA GLU A 146 -0.60 -11.50 9.55
C GLU A 146 -1.79 -10.53 9.67
N ARG A 147 -3.00 -11.09 9.82
CA ARG A 147 -4.21 -10.29 10.09
C ARG A 147 -4.06 -9.39 11.33
N ALA A 148 -3.33 -9.86 12.34
CA ALA A 148 -3.06 -9.10 13.56
C ALA A 148 -2.33 -7.77 13.29
N ASP A 149 -1.53 -7.67 12.24
CA ASP A 149 -0.85 -6.44 11.83
C ASP A 149 -1.81 -5.37 11.27
N CYS A 150 -3.04 -5.78 10.95
CA CYS A 150 -4.14 -4.92 10.51
C CYS A 150 -5.24 -4.79 11.58
N MET A 151 -4.90 -4.96 12.85
CA MET A 151 -5.87 -4.88 13.95
C MET A 151 -5.38 -3.91 15.01
N LYS A 152 -6.27 -3.07 15.49
CA LYS A 152 -6.00 -2.16 16.60
C LYS A 152 -6.96 -2.47 17.74
N LYS A 153 -6.40 -2.74 18.90
CA LYS A 153 -7.14 -2.83 20.15
C LYS A 153 -7.18 -1.48 20.84
N SER A 154 -8.33 -1.09 21.31
CA SER A 154 -8.54 0.11 22.12
C SER A 154 -9.54 -0.20 23.22
N VAL A 155 -9.51 0.57 24.31
CA VAL A 155 -10.49 0.44 25.40
C VAL A 155 -11.33 1.71 25.42
N VAL A 156 -12.64 1.57 25.28
CA VAL A 156 -13.61 2.67 25.33
C VAL A 156 -14.66 2.33 26.38
N ALA A 157 -14.83 3.20 27.36
CA ALA A 157 -15.75 3.01 28.47
C ALA A 157 -15.58 1.67 29.25
N GLY A 158 -14.33 1.14 29.29
CA GLY A 158 -14.01 -0.12 29.95
C GLY A 158 -14.17 -1.39 29.08
N GLU A 159 -14.65 -1.25 27.87
CA GLU A 159 -14.80 -2.37 26.92
C GLU A 159 -13.66 -2.38 25.89
N GLU A 160 -13.14 -3.58 25.58
CA GLU A 160 -12.15 -3.75 24.51
C GLU A 160 -12.85 -3.66 23.16
N ILE A 161 -12.40 -2.71 22.33
CA ILE A 161 -12.85 -2.54 20.95
C ILE A 161 -11.72 -2.91 20.01
N ILE A 162 -12.02 -3.81 19.06
CA ILE A 162 -11.10 -4.19 17.99
C ILE A 162 -11.55 -3.46 16.73
N THR A 163 -10.65 -2.67 16.18
CA THR A 163 -10.82 -2.06 14.85
C THR A 163 -9.97 -2.83 13.85
N SER A 164 -10.57 -3.29 12.77
CA SER A 164 -9.91 -4.03 11.69
C SER A 164 -10.62 -3.79 10.36
N PRO A 165 -9.99 -4.09 9.22
CA PRO A 165 -10.74 -4.27 7.98
C PRO A 165 -11.60 -5.55 8.05
N THR A 166 -12.52 -5.69 7.12
CA THR A 166 -13.18 -6.98 6.86
C THR A 166 -12.23 -7.87 6.08
N PHE A 167 -11.74 -8.95 6.70
CA PHE A 167 -10.81 -9.86 6.04
C PHE A 167 -11.53 -10.82 5.10
N LEU A 168 -11.04 -10.91 3.88
CA LEU A 168 -11.51 -11.85 2.87
C LEU A 168 -10.65 -13.11 2.85
N GLU A 169 -11.25 -14.27 2.57
CA GLU A 169 -10.53 -15.55 2.48
C GLU A 169 -9.91 -15.78 1.09
N ARG A 170 -10.34 -15.03 0.09
CA ARG A 170 -9.80 -15.00 -1.26
C ARG A 170 -9.99 -13.63 -1.88
N PRO A 171 -9.25 -13.27 -2.94
CA PRO A 171 -9.51 -12.06 -3.69
C PRO A 171 -10.95 -12.06 -4.21
N SER A 172 -11.55 -10.89 -4.23
CA SER A 172 -12.85 -10.71 -4.85
C SER A 172 -12.77 -10.98 -6.36
N ASP A 173 -13.79 -11.64 -6.93
CA ASP A 173 -13.84 -11.99 -8.36
C ASP A 173 -13.95 -10.76 -9.28
N ILE A 174 -14.18 -9.58 -8.72
CA ILE A 174 -14.19 -8.30 -9.47
C ILE A 174 -12.78 -7.79 -9.83
N HIS A 175 -11.73 -8.34 -9.20
CA HIS A 175 -10.36 -8.01 -9.54
C HIS A 175 -9.91 -8.75 -10.80
N PRO A 176 -9.17 -8.08 -11.71
CA PRO A 176 -8.57 -8.78 -12.84
C PRO A 176 -7.49 -9.78 -12.38
N GLU A 177 -7.32 -10.83 -13.15
CA GLU A 177 -6.25 -11.79 -12.92
C GLU A 177 -4.86 -11.12 -13.10
N ILE A 178 -3.96 -11.36 -12.15
CA ILE A 178 -2.56 -10.97 -12.27
C ILE A 178 -1.73 -12.18 -12.68
N LYS A 179 -1.11 -12.09 -13.87
CA LYS A 179 -0.15 -13.09 -14.37
C LYS A 179 1.26 -12.76 -13.86
N GLY A 180 2.04 -13.80 -13.58
CA GLY A 180 3.42 -13.64 -13.12
C GLY A 180 3.52 -13.13 -11.68
N LEU A 181 2.67 -13.65 -10.81
CA LEU A 181 2.72 -13.38 -9.38
C LEU A 181 4.04 -13.94 -8.81
N MET A 182 4.74 -13.10 -8.04
CA MET A 182 5.99 -13.39 -7.34
C MET A 182 5.75 -13.43 -5.83
N THR A 183 6.63 -14.05 -5.09
CA THR A 183 6.73 -13.81 -3.64
C THR A 183 7.15 -12.36 -3.38
N ALA A 184 7.02 -11.90 -2.13
CA ALA A 184 7.45 -10.54 -1.78
C ALA A 184 8.96 -10.34 -2.00
N GLN A 185 9.76 -11.36 -1.68
CA GLN A 185 11.22 -11.33 -1.86
C GLN A 185 11.61 -11.31 -3.34
N GLU A 186 11.02 -12.18 -4.16
CA GLU A 186 11.25 -12.16 -5.61
C GLU A 186 10.83 -10.84 -6.24
N ALA A 187 9.73 -10.24 -5.77
CA ALA A 187 9.30 -8.93 -6.23
C ALA A 187 10.29 -7.82 -5.86
N TYR A 188 10.88 -7.89 -4.66
CA TYR A 188 11.93 -6.97 -4.24
C TYR A 188 13.14 -7.07 -5.16
N GLU A 189 13.68 -8.28 -5.36
CA GLU A 189 14.82 -8.52 -6.24
C GLU A 189 14.55 -8.03 -7.67
N TRP A 190 13.37 -8.40 -8.20
CA TRP A 190 12.97 -7.99 -9.53
C TRP A 190 12.90 -6.45 -9.68
N ILE A 191 12.35 -5.75 -8.68
CA ILE A 191 12.20 -4.29 -8.71
C ILE A 191 13.55 -3.59 -8.62
N VAL A 192 14.47 -4.12 -7.81
CA VAL A 192 15.84 -3.58 -7.71
C VAL A 192 16.55 -3.65 -9.04
N ASP A 193 16.39 -4.77 -9.75
CA ASP A 193 17.08 -5.00 -11.02
C ASP A 193 16.40 -4.36 -12.25
N ASN A 194 15.08 -4.25 -12.22
CA ASN A 194 14.30 -3.94 -13.42
C ASN A 194 13.32 -2.76 -13.26
N GLY A 195 13.18 -2.20 -12.07
CA GLY A 195 12.20 -1.15 -11.82
C GLY A 195 12.57 0.21 -12.42
N GLY A 196 11.55 1.02 -12.65
CA GLY A 196 11.73 2.37 -13.20
C GLY A 196 11.94 2.40 -14.72
N ALA A 197 12.21 3.59 -15.24
CA ALA A 197 12.45 3.78 -16.66
C ALA A 197 13.88 3.39 -17.02
N SER A 198 14.10 2.16 -17.42
CA SER A 198 15.35 1.71 -18.02
C SER A 198 15.30 1.91 -19.54
N LEU A 199 15.84 3.00 -20.02
CA LEU A 199 16.07 3.15 -21.46
C LEU A 199 17.46 2.59 -21.78
N PRO A 200 17.58 1.61 -22.67
CA PRO A 200 18.89 1.08 -23.11
C PRO A 200 19.81 2.12 -23.73
N ALA A 201 19.31 3.30 -24.03
CA ALA A 201 20.01 4.37 -24.73
C ALA A 201 20.25 5.63 -23.86
N ARG A 202 20.40 5.49 -22.56
CA ARG A 202 20.89 6.59 -21.70
C ARG A 202 22.41 6.70 -21.67
N ASP A 203 23.06 6.05 -22.55
CA ASP A 203 24.50 6.16 -22.77
C ASP A 203 24.78 7.34 -23.67
N GLY A 204 24.70 8.51 -23.09
CA GLY A 204 25.19 9.72 -23.70
C GLY A 204 26.27 10.31 -22.86
#